data_cf0d34ef29b7235b509a4657bb801054
#
_entry.id   cf0d34ef29b7235b509a4657bb801054
#
_cell.length_a   1.000
_cell.length_b   1.000
_cell.length_c   1.000
_cell.angle_alpha   90.00
_cell.angle_beta   90.00
_cell.angle_gamma   90.00
#
_symmetry.space_group_name_H-M   'P 1'
#
loop_
_entity.id
_entity.type
_entity.pdbx_description
1 polymer ?
#
loop_
_entity_poly.entity_id
_entity_poly.type
_entity_poly.pdbx_seq_one_letter_code
_entity_poly.pdbx_strand_id
1 'polypeptide(L)'
;MFELTEVRVKSSLVLLLLLIIVVPSVVFPQVSVQGNQQAEDLGKNVYGLGLSAGPASGVGISFRNHLPSKISYQIVGGIIKTGGQTSASIGAEFQYDLVRARSTRFFFGPSTSYFYNGSGSNTFAGPFRVGMGVGGELNVQEAVNISLEGVFVYFSNGDIAPMPQIACHYYFY
;
A
#
# COMPACT_ATOMS: atom_id res chain seq x y z
N MET A 1 19.43 -25.42 -22.57
CA MET A 1 19.80 -24.40 -21.57
C MET A 1 18.59 -23.57 -21.05
N PHE A 2 17.36 -23.96 -21.34
CA PHE A 2 16.13 -23.22 -21.02
C PHE A 2 15.31 -23.79 -19.84
N GLU A 3 15.62 -25.00 -19.36
CA GLU A 3 14.78 -25.67 -18.33
C GLU A 3 15.03 -25.21 -16.87
N LEU A 4 16.21 -24.67 -16.55
CA LEU A 4 16.56 -24.31 -15.16
C LEU A 4 15.94 -23.00 -14.67
N THR A 5 15.53 -22.11 -15.58
CA THR A 5 14.92 -20.83 -15.23
C THR A 5 13.44 -20.98 -14.85
N GLU A 6 12.70 -21.85 -15.50
CA GLU A 6 11.27 -22.08 -15.23
C GLU A 6 11.03 -22.73 -13.85
N VAL A 7 11.89 -23.65 -13.45
CA VAL A 7 11.79 -24.32 -12.14
C VAL A 7 12.06 -23.34 -10.99
N ARG A 8 12.99 -22.40 -11.15
CA ARG A 8 13.30 -21.38 -10.12
C ARG A 8 12.14 -20.41 -9.90
N VAL A 9 11.45 -19.98 -10.95
CA VAL A 9 10.31 -19.07 -10.84
C VAL A 9 9.13 -19.75 -10.15
N LYS A 10 8.85 -21.02 -10.49
CA LYS A 10 7.78 -21.80 -9.84
C LYS A 10 8.05 -22.02 -8.35
N SER A 11 9.29 -22.31 -7.97
CA SER A 11 9.68 -22.52 -6.57
C SER A 11 9.57 -21.24 -5.74
N SER A 12 9.96 -20.09 -6.31
CA SER A 12 9.85 -18.79 -5.62
C SER A 12 8.39 -18.37 -5.43
N LEU A 13 7.52 -18.65 -6.40
CA LEU A 13 6.09 -18.36 -6.30
C LEU A 13 5.40 -19.22 -5.23
N VAL A 14 5.75 -20.51 -5.16
CA VAL A 14 5.24 -21.43 -4.12
C VAL A 14 5.72 -21.01 -2.74
N LEU A 15 6.98 -20.59 -2.60
CA LEU A 15 7.54 -20.10 -1.33
C LEU A 15 6.85 -18.81 -0.88
N LEU A 16 6.57 -17.89 -1.80
CA LEU A 16 5.84 -16.65 -1.54
C LEU A 16 4.39 -16.93 -1.13
N LEU A 17 3.72 -17.87 -1.80
CA LEU A 17 2.36 -18.30 -1.46
C LEU A 17 2.30 -18.99 -0.08
N LEU A 18 3.29 -19.82 0.24
CA LEU A 18 3.43 -20.47 1.55
C LEU A 18 3.68 -19.44 2.66
N LEU A 19 4.50 -18.41 2.40
CA LEU A 19 4.75 -17.33 3.34
C LEU A 19 3.47 -16.55 3.65
N ILE A 20 2.64 -16.29 2.65
CA ILE A 20 1.34 -15.59 2.79
C ILE A 20 0.35 -16.44 3.62
N ILE A 21 0.42 -17.76 3.54
CA ILE A 21 -0.48 -18.67 4.27
C ILE A 21 -0.03 -18.87 5.72
N VAL A 22 1.28 -18.85 5.98
CA VAL A 22 1.84 -19.12 7.33
C VAL A 22 1.83 -17.88 8.22
N VAL A 23 2.02 -16.69 7.66
CA VAL A 23 2.04 -15.42 8.42
C VAL A 23 0.72 -15.14 9.17
N PRO A 24 -0.48 -15.41 8.61
CA PRO A 24 -1.73 -15.20 9.34
C PRO A 24 -1.87 -16.04 10.63
N SER A 25 -1.26 -17.19 10.67
CA SER A 25 -1.43 -18.12 11.80
C SER A 25 -0.61 -17.72 13.05
N VAL A 26 0.36 -16.84 12.91
CA VAL A 26 1.30 -16.51 13.99
C VAL A 26 1.07 -15.12 14.58
N VAL A 27 0.42 -14.20 13.85
CA VAL A 27 0.40 -12.76 14.19
C VAL A 27 -0.96 -12.25 14.64
N PHE A 28 -2.05 -13.00 14.45
CA PHE A 28 -3.36 -12.51 14.91
C PHE A 28 -3.65 -12.96 16.35
N PRO A 29 -3.57 -12.06 17.36
CA PRO A 29 -4.29 -12.29 18.59
C PRO A 29 -5.77 -12.46 18.21
N GLN A 30 -6.43 -13.45 18.77
CA GLN A 30 -7.88 -13.63 18.56
C GLN A 30 -8.58 -12.33 18.93
N VAL A 31 -8.96 -11.56 17.92
CA VAL A 31 -9.78 -10.37 18.10
C VAL A 31 -11.18 -10.88 18.41
N SER A 32 -11.53 -10.91 19.70
CA SER A 32 -12.92 -11.05 20.09
C SER A 32 -13.65 -9.80 19.58
N VAL A 33 -14.43 -9.97 18.53
CA VAL A 33 -15.31 -8.93 18.01
C VAL A 33 -16.40 -8.68 19.07
N GLN A 34 -16.11 -7.83 20.04
CA GLN A 34 -17.14 -7.26 20.89
C GLN A 34 -17.82 -6.14 20.09
N GLY A 35 -19.02 -6.46 19.60
CA GLY A 35 -19.75 -5.72 18.57
C GLY A 35 -20.35 -4.36 18.96
N ASN A 36 -19.81 -3.61 19.93
CA ASN A 36 -20.43 -2.34 20.35
C ASN A 36 -19.49 -1.13 20.46
N GLN A 37 -18.19 -1.24 20.11
CA GLN A 37 -17.28 -0.09 20.17
C GLN A 37 -16.92 0.50 18.78
N GLN A 38 -17.53 0.01 17.71
CA GLN A 38 -17.26 0.50 16.34
C GLN A 38 -17.86 1.86 16.01
N ALA A 39 -18.77 2.39 16.82
CA ALA A 39 -19.53 3.60 16.50
C ALA A 39 -18.90 4.89 17.01
N GLU A 40 -17.98 4.84 17.96
CA GLU A 40 -17.52 6.05 18.66
C GLU A 40 -16.37 6.78 17.95
N ASP A 41 -15.63 6.12 17.10
CA ASP A 41 -14.43 6.68 16.45
C ASP A 41 -14.68 7.29 15.04
N LEU A 42 -15.89 7.16 14.51
CA LEU A 42 -16.28 7.70 13.20
C LEU A 42 -16.67 9.20 13.21
N GLY A 43 -16.55 9.87 14.35
CA GLY A 43 -17.01 11.25 14.53
C GLY A 43 -16.06 12.35 14.05
N LYS A 44 -14.80 12.04 13.76
CA LYS A 44 -13.77 13.06 13.43
C LYS A 44 -12.90 12.62 12.27
N ASN A 45 -12.40 13.63 11.53
CA ASN A 45 -11.31 13.39 10.57
C ASN A 45 -10.01 13.09 11.31
N VAL A 46 -9.28 12.09 10.85
CA VAL A 46 -7.95 11.76 11.35
C VAL A 46 -6.95 11.94 10.21
N TYR A 47 -5.96 12.77 10.43
CA TYR A 47 -4.96 13.09 9.44
C TYR A 47 -3.67 12.33 9.75
N GLY A 48 -3.02 11.81 8.72
CA GLY A 48 -1.74 11.12 8.81
C GLY A 48 -0.72 11.73 7.87
N LEU A 49 0.49 11.92 8.38
CA LEU A 49 1.64 12.29 7.59
C LEU A 49 2.71 11.21 7.74
N GLY A 50 3.35 10.83 6.64
CA GLY A 50 4.30 9.74 6.68
C GLY A 50 5.04 9.49 5.39
N LEU A 51 5.44 8.25 5.21
CA LEU A 51 6.13 7.75 4.02
C LEU A 51 5.37 6.57 3.44
N SER A 52 5.36 6.48 2.12
CA SER A 52 4.79 5.36 1.39
C SER A 52 5.73 4.89 0.30
N ALA A 53 5.74 3.59 0.06
CA ALA A 53 6.43 2.93 -1.04
C ALA A 53 5.48 1.93 -1.69
N GLY A 54 4.82 2.36 -2.76
CA GLY A 54 3.81 1.58 -3.46
C GLY A 54 3.92 1.70 -4.97
N PRO A 55 3.86 0.57 -5.69
CA PRO A 55 3.91 0.58 -7.15
C PRO A 55 2.68 1.22 -7.78
N ALA A 56 1.54 1.21 -7.11
CA ALA A 56 0.29 1.80 -7.61
C ALA A 56 -0.15 3.06 -6.85
N SER A 57 0.36 3.31 -5.63
CA SER A 57 0.04 4.51 -4.85
C SER A 57 1.15 5.57 -4.87
N GLY A 58 2.34 5.25 -5.39
CA GLY A 58 3.49 6.16 -5.44
C GLY A 58 4.53 5.90 -4.34
N VAL A 59 5.66 6.59 -4.45
CA VAL A 59 6.80 6.50 -3.51
C VAL A 59 7.17 7.89 -3.03
N GLY A 60 7.25 8.10 -1.72
CA GLY A 60 7.66 9.38 -1.15
C GLY A 60 6.92 9.76 0.12
N ILE A 61 6.77 11.08 0.33
CA ILE A 61 5.98 11.63 1.42
C ILE A 61 4.51 11.34 1.15
N SER A 62 3.81 10.90 2.17
CA SER A 62 2.42 10.46 2.10
C SER A 62 1.57 11.26 3.07
N PHE A 63 0.48 11.80 2.57
CA PHE A 63 -0.60 12.39 3.36
C PHE A 63 -1.82 11.49 3.27
N ARG A 64 -2.40 11.10 4.41
CA ARG A 64 -3.60 10.29 4.52
C ARG A 64 -4.66 11.01 5.33
N ASN A 65 -5.92 10.87 4.93
CA ASN A 65 -7.06 11.35 5.70
C ASN A 65 -8.10 10.23 5.85
N HIS A 66 -8.41 9.89 7.07
CA HIS A 66 -9.56 9.07 7.42
C HIS A 66 -10.76 9.97 7.66
N LEU A 67 -11.77 9.82 6.82
CA LEU A 67 -13.03 10.53 6.97
C LEU A 67 -13.84 9.94 8.13
N PRO A 68 -14.81 10.69 8.69
CA PRO A 68 -15.75 10.18 9.67
C PRO A 68 -16.76 9.21 9.00
N SER A 69 -16.23 8.21 8.33
CA SER A 69 -16.91 7.18 7.55
C SER A 69 -15.97 5.99 7.39
N LYS A 70 -16.37 5.00 6.59
CA LYS A 70 -15.49 3.87 6.23
C LYS A 70 -14.53 4.20 5.07
N ILE A 71 -14.38 5.47 4.73
CA ILE A 71 -13.58 5.90 3.57
C ILE A 71 -12.35 6.64 4.07
N SER A 72 -11.23 6.34 3.45
CA SER A 72 -9.96 7.07 3.60
C SER A 72 -9.38 7.37 2.24
N TYR A 73 -8.56 8.39 2.14
CA TYR A 73 -7.76 8.63 0.96
C TYR A 73 -6.33 8.98 1.33
N GLN A 74 -5.43 8.67 0.42
CA GLN A 74 -4.00 8.91 0.55
C GLN A 74 -3.49 9.58 -0.72
N ILE A 75 -2.58 10.54 -0.56
CA ILE A 75 -1.84 11.16 -1.65
C ILE A 75 -0.35 10.99 -1.34
N VAL A 76 0.42 10.57 -2.33
CA VAL A 76 1.85 10.30 -2.20
C VAL A 76 2.60 11.09 -3.24
N GLY A 77 3.73 11.66 -2.87
CA GLY A 77 4.62 12.35 -3.80
C GLY A 77 6.08 12.27 -3.38
N GLY A 78 6.96 12.09 -4.35
CA GLY A 78 8.39 12.07 -4.11
C GLY A 78 9.18 12.46 -5.35
N ILE A 79 10.31 13.12 -5.12
CA ILE A 79 11.28 13.48 -6.15
C ILE A 79 12.70 13.35 -5.60
N ILE A 80 13.54 12.66 -6.35
CA ILE A 80 14.97 12.47 -6.04
C ILE A 80 15.77 12.79 -7.29
N LYS A 81 16.81 13.61 -7.16
CA LYS A 81 17.74 13.93 -8.25
C LYS A 81 19.15 13.49 -7.88
N THR A 82 19.74 12.65 -8.71
CA THR A 82 21.08 12.09 -8.49
C THR A 82 21.83 12.01 -9.82
N GLY A 83 23.02 12.59 -9.90
CA GLY A 83 23.89 12.44 -11.07
C GLY A 83 23.30 12.94 -12.40
N GLY A 84 22.43 13.98 -12.37
CA GLY A 84 21.75 14.48 -13.56
C GLY A 84 20.49 13.73 -13.94
N GLN A 85 20.17 12.63 -13.27
CA GLN A 85 18.93 11.85 -13.45
C GLN A 85 17.90 12.24 -12.37
N THR A 86 16.65 12.38 -12.78
CA THR A 86 15.52 12.69 -11.89
C THR A 86 14.62 11.47 -11.82
N SER A 87 14.34 11.02 -10.60
CA SER A 87 13.30 10.02 -10.30
C SER A 87 12.20 10.71 -9.50
N ALA A 88 10.97 10.63 -9.97
CA ALA A 88 9.82 11.22 -9.31
C ALA A 88 8.61 10.28 -9.40
N SER A 89 7.73 10.39 -8.42
CA SER A 89 6.44 9.75 -8.45
C SER A 89 5.39 10.63 -7.81
N ILE A 90 4.16 10.50 -8.29
CA ILE A 90 2.96 11.04 -7.67
C ILE A 90 1.87 9.98 -7.77
N GLY A 91 1.07 9.84 -6.73
CA GLY A 91 -0.03 8.89 -6.74
C GLY A 91 -1.08 9.19 -5.70
N ALA A 92 -2.20 8.49 -5.83
CA ALA A 92 -3.33 8.57 -4.93
C ALA A 92 -3.94 7.18 -4.73
N GLU A 93 -4.57 7.00 -3.58
CA GLU A 93 -5.24 5.77 -3.20
C GLU A 93 -6.51 6.09 -2.44
N PHE A 94 -7.60 5.39 -2.75
CA PHE A 94 -8.82 5.36 -1.97
C PHE A 94 -8.91 4.03 -1.23
N GLN A 95 -9.35 4.08 0.02
CA GLN A 95 -9.47 2.91 0.87
C GLN A 95 -10.86 2.86 1.48
N TYR A 96 -11.49 1.69 1.41
CA TYR A 96 -12.73 1.39 2.11
C TYR A 96 -12.46 0.39 3.22
N ASP A 97 -12.81 0.74 4.45
CA ASP A 97 -12.58 -0.09 5.62
C ASP A 97 -13.58 -1.24 5.67
N LEU A 98 -13.06 -2.45 5.56
CA LEU A 98 -13.83 -3.68 5.80
C LEU A 98 -14.05 -3.90 7.28
N VAL A 99 -12.98 -3.75 8.05
CA VAL A 99 -12.96 -3.88 9.52
C VAL A 99 -12.08 -2.77 10.08
N ARG A 100 -12.57 -2.09 11.10
CA ARG A 100 -11.79 -1.15 11.90
C ARG A 100 -11.92 -1.53 13.37
N ALA A 101 -10.81 -1.86 14.01
CA ALA A 101 -10.69 -2.12 15.43
C ALA A 101 -9.73 -1.09 16.04
N ARG A 102 -9.55 -1.10 17.35
CA ARG A 102 -8.74 -0.12 18.08
C ARG A 102 -7.28 -0.03 17.62
N SER A 103 -6.68 -1.18 17.28
CA SER A 103 -5.26 -1.27 16.90
C SER A 103 -5.03 -1.80 15.48
N THR A 104 -6.09 -2.16 14.77
CA THR A 104 -5.97 -2.85 13.48
C THR A 104 -7.09 -2.40 12.54
N ARG A 105 -6.76 -2.20 11.29
CA ARG A 105 -7.70 -1.88 10.23
C ARG A 105 -7.44 -2.78 9.04
N PHE A 106 -8.50 -3.33 8.43
CA PHE A 106 -8.45 -4.01 7.15
C PHE A 106 -9.23 -3.20 6.13
N PHE A 107 -8.66 -3.00 4.97
CA PHE A 107 -9.23 -2.17 3.92
C PHE A 107 -8.98 -2.75 2.54
N PHE A 108 -9.72 -2.26 1.57
CA PHE A 108 -9.47 -2.48 0.15
C PHE A 108 -9.69 -1.18 -0.62
N GLY A 109 -9.11 -1.08 -1.82
CA GLY A 109 -9.39 0.08 -2.65
C GLY A 109 -8.55 0.21 -3.89
N PRO A 110 -8.98 1.14 -4.78
CA PRO A 110 -8.24 1.49 -5.98
C PRO A 110 -7.11 2.48 -5.68
N SER A 111 -6.06 2.38 -6.47
CA SER A 111 -4.92 3.30 -6.45
C SER A 111 -4.47 3.65 -7.86
N THR A 112 -3.83 4.79 -8.01
CA THR A 112 -3.24 5.23 -9.29
C THR A 112 -1.96 6.00 -9.02
N SER A 113 -0.99 5.88 -9.94
CA SER A 113 0.27 6.59 -9.83
C SER A 113 0.90 6.86 -11.18
N TYR A 114 1.76 7.86 -11.19
CA TYR A 114 2.64 8.16 -12.31
C TYR A 114 4.10 8.18 -11.83
N PHE A 115 4.97 7.51 -12.55
CA PHE A 115 6.40 7.44 -12.27
C PHE A 115 7.19 8.08 -13.41
N TYR A 116 8.18 8.84 -13.04
CA TYR A 116 9.14 9.45 -13.95
C TYR A 116 10.56 9.04 -13.58
N ASN A 117 11.35 8.67 -14.55
CA ASN A 117 12.79 8.48 -14.39
C ASN A 117 13.50 8.91 -15.68
N GLY A 118 14.39 9.87 -15.59
CA GLY A 118 15.12 10.32 -16.78
C GLY A 118 15.83 11.66 -16.58
N SER A 119 16.55 12.08 -17.62
CA SER A 119 17.25 13.36 -17.70
C SER A 119 16.61 14.35 -18.70
N GLY A 120 15.47 13.99 -19.29
CA GLY A 120 14.75 14.81 -20.28
C GLY A 120 13.49 14.10 -20.75
N SER A 121 13.56 12.80 -21.06
CA SER A 121 12.42 11.96 -21.37
C SER A 121 12.25 10.87 -20.31
N ASN A 122 11.02 10.41 -20.13
CA ASN A 122 10.74 9.33 -19.17
C ASN A 122 11.20 7.99 -19.74
N THR A 123 12.06 7.30 -19.00
CA THR A 123 12.60 5.97 -19.36
C THR A 123 11.88 4.83 -18.64
N PHE A 124 10.89 5.10 -17.78
CA PHE A 124 10.10 4.06 -17.13
C PHE A 124 9.24 3.29 -18.13
N ALA A 125 9.36 1.98 -18.13
CA ALA A 125 8.38 1.11 -18.77
C ALA A 125 7.09 1.11 -17.95
N GLY A 126 5.94 1.52 -18.56
CA GLY A 126 4.67 1.62 -17.86
C GLY A 126 4.66 2.71 -16.76
N PRO A 127 4.86 3.98 -17.11
CA PRO A 127 4.94 5.06 -16.14
C PRO A 127 3.62 5.34 -15.43
N PHE A 128 2.50 5.22 -16.13
CA PHE A 128 1.17 5.31 -15.53
C PHE A 128 0.70 3.94 -15.07
N ARG A 129 0.16 3.89 -13.85
CA ARG A 129 -0.25 2.66 -13.18
C ARG A 129 -1.59 2.84 -12.49
N VAL A 130 -2.39 1.79 -12.55
CA VAL A 130 -3.65 1.69 -11.82
C VAL A 130 -3.63 0.38 -11.04
N GLY A 131 -4.08 0.41 -9.81
CA GLY A 131 -4.09 -0.78 -8.95
C GLY A 131 -5.42 -0.95 -8.23
N MET A 132 -5.65 -2.18 -7.80
CA MET A 132 -6.69 -2.55 -6.85
C MET A 132 -6.06 -3.49 -5.83
N GLY A 133 -6.18 -3.15 -4.55
CA GLY A 133 -5.51 -3.88 -3.49
C GLY A 133 -6.37 -4.14 -2.27
N VAL A 134 -5.83 -4.99 -1.40
CA VAL A 134 -6.34 -5.26 -0.07
C VAL A 134 -5.18 -5.16 0.92
N GLY A 135 -5.42 -4.54 2.06
CA GLY A 135 -4.38 -4.30 3.04
C GLY A 135 -4.85 -4.34 4.48
N GLY A 136 -3.84 -4.37 5.35
CA GLY A 136 -4.00 -4.23 6.77
C GLY A 136 -3.13 -3.10 7.30
N GLU A 137 -3.61 -2.40 8.30
CA GLU A 137 -2.88 -1.39 9.04
C GLU A 137 -2.86 -1.76 10.51
N LEU A 138 -1.70 -1.64 11.11
CA LEU A 138 -1.46 -1.91 12.53
C LEU A 138 -0.99 -0.64 13.22
N ASN A 139 -1.61 -0.34 14.36
CA ASN A 139 -1.09 0.65 15.29
C ASN A 139 0.08 0.03 16.04
N VAL A 140 1.27 0.58 15.86
CA VAL A 140 2.50 0.09 16.48
C VAL A 140 2.78 0.82 17.78
N GLN A 141 2.55 2.13 17.81
CA GLN A 141 2.80 2.96 18.98
C GLN A 141 1.91 4.21 18.92
N GLU A 142 0.93 4.31 19.81
CA GLU A 142 -0.01 5.44 19.95
C GLU A 142 -0.47 6.05 18.62
N ALA A 143 0.34 6.96 18.05
CA ALA A 143 0.05 7.68 16.81
C ALA A 143 0.73 7.10 15.57
N VAL A 144 1.63 6.10 15.72
CA VAL A 144 2.38 5.51 14.60
C VAL A 144 1.69 4.26 14.09
N ASN A 145 1.39 4.25 12.80
CA ASN A 145 0.73 3.13 12.13
C ASN A 145 1.54 2.66 10.93
N ILE A 146 1.61 1.36 10.74
CA ILE A 146 2.23 0.72 9.58
C ILE A 146 1.15 -0.02 8.82
N SER A 147 1.06 0.21 7.51
CA SER A 147 0.18 -0.52 6.61
C SER A 147 0.98 -1.37 5.63
N LEU A 148 0.47 -2.55 5.36
CA LEU A 148 0.94 -3.48 4.33
C LEU A 148 -0.24 -3.86 3.45
N GLU A 149 -0.03 -3.82 2.15
CA GLU A 149 -1.06 -4.09 1.15
C GLU A 149 -0.52 -4.96 0.02
N GLY A 150 -1.36 -5.85 -0.49
CA GLY A 150 -1.14 -6.57 -1.74
C GLY A 150 -2.01 -5.97 -2.83
N VAL A 151 -1.40 -5.53 -3.94
CA VAL A 151 -2.07 -4.82 -5.02
C VAL A 151 -1.85 -5.53 -6.34
N PHE A 152 -2.90 -5.72 -7.11
CA PHE A 152 -2.80 -6.03 -8.54
C PHE A 152 -2.64 -4.73 -9.31
N VAL A 153 -1.51 -4.56 -9.97
CA VAL A 153 -1.12 -3.34 -10.68
C VAL A 153 -1.18 -3.57 -12.17
N TYR A 154 -1.95 -2.74 -12.86
CA TYR A 154 -1.92 -2.59 -14.32
C TYR A 154 -0.95 -1.47 -14.68
N PHE A 155 -0.01 -1.75 -15.54
CA PHE A 155 0.99 -0.82 -16.08
C PHE A 155 0.56 -0.34 -17.46
N SER A 156 0.86 0.90 -17.82
CA SER A 156 0.49 1.48 -19.12
C SER A 156 1.17 0.83 -20.33
N ASN A 157 2.15 -0.06 -20.12
CA ASN A 157 2.72 -0.93 -21.16
C ASN A 157 1.91 -2.21 -21.41
N GLY A 158 0.82 -2.44 -20.67
CA GLY A 158 -0.07 -3.58 -20.80
C GLY A 158 0.18 -4.72 -19.80
N ASP A 159 1.24 -4.64 -19.00
CA ASP A 159 1.55 -5.66 -17.98
C ASP A 159 0.60 -5.59 -16.80
N ILE A 160 0.36 -6.74 -16.16
CA ILE A 160 -0.34 -6.85 -14.87
C ILE A 160 0.52 -7.68 -13.93
N ALA A 161 0.74 -7.16 -12.71
CA ALA A 161 1.50 -7.89 -11.70
C ALA A 161 0.92 -7.70 -10.29
N PRO A 162 0.91 -8.75 -9.45
CA PRO A 162 0.69 -8.60 -8.02
C PRO A 162 1.96 -8.04 -7.37
N MET A 163 1.81 -6.97 -6.60
CA MET A 163 2.93 -6.29 -5.95
C MET A 163 2.58 -5.85 -4.54
N PRO A 164 3.53 -5.91 -3.59
CA PRO A 164 3.33 -5.35 -2.26
C PRO A 164 3.50 -3.83 -2.28
N GLN A 165 2.78 -3.16 -1.37
CA GLN A 165 3.07 -1.78 -0.97
C GLN A 165 3.04 -1.64 0.54
N ILE A 166 3.82 -0.69 1.05
CA ILE A 166 3.97 -0.42 2.46
C ILE A 166 3.89 1.07 2.73
N ALA A 167 3.30 1.45 3.86
CA ALA A 167 3.35 2.82 4.32
C ALA A 167 3.48 2.88 5.85
N CYS A 168 4.06 3.99 6.33
CA CYS A 168 4.17 4.32 7.74
C CYS A 168 3.66 5.74 7.93
N HIS A 169 2.68 5.93 8.82
CA HIS A 169 2.06 7.22 9.09
C HIS A 169 2.07 7.55 10.58
N TYR A 170 2.32 8.81 10.88
CA TYR A 170 2.03 9.42 12.15
C TYR A 170 0.67 10.12 12.06
N TYR A 171 -0.29 9.72 12.91
CA TYR A 171 -1.64 10.28 12.91
C TYR A 171 -1.80 11.37 13.96
N PHE A 172 -2.58 12.39 13.60
CA PHE A 172 -2.93 13.52 14.46
C PHE A 172 -4.39 13.94 14.20
N TYR A 173 -4.99 14.60 15.20
CA TYR A 173 -6.40 15.01 15.23
C TYR A 173 -6.54 16.52 15.11
#